data_92d4e299f2db448162d073453f1079ce
#
_entry.id   92d4e299f2db448162d073453f1079ce
#
_cell.length_a   1.000
_cell.length_b   1.000
_cell.length_c   1.000
_cell.angle_alpha   90.00
_cell.angle_beta   90.00
_cell.angle_gamma   90.00
#
_symmetry.space_group_name_H-M   'P 1'
#
loop_
_entity.id
_entity.type
_entity.pdbx_description
1 polymer ?
#
loop_
_entity_poly.entity_id
_entity_poly.type
_entity_poly.pdbx_seq_one_letter_code
_entity_poly.pdbx_strand_id
1 'polypeptide(L)'
;MKAAFFFILVNFYLTGGLNAQSGDSLYKKYSTGLIYRMGSSIKKGSDKISFQELSREFSMSDLGLDQYILAKRKRKIGTIFSFISIASGIASIATIRSNRNLGFGFLGGQYLAMMISMANRRASMQHLDRAIWIRNKDYLFPDRRP
;
A
#
# COMPACT_ATOMS: atom_id res chain seq x y z
N MET A 1 57.21 -19.25 -10.25
CA MET A 1 55.88 -19.25 -10.92
C MET A 1 54.75 -19.95 -10.12
N LYS A 2 55.00 -21.05 -9.40
CA LYS A 2 53.92 -21.75 -8.63
C LYS A 2 53.36 -20.97 -7.45
N ALA A 3 54.13 -20.11 -6.75
CA ALA A 3 53.67 -19.32 -5.62
C ALA A 3 52.71 -18.15 -6.03
N ALA A 4 52.97 -17.55 -7.20
CA ALA A 4 52.11 -16.45 -7.68
C ALA A 4 50.69 -16.93 -8.08
N PHE A 5 50.63 -18.16 -8.60
CA PHE A 5 49.34 -18.76 -8.98
C PHE A 5 48.47 -19.10 -7.77
N PHE A 6 49.11 -19.53 -6.67
CA PHE A 6 48.42 -19.82 -5.41
C PHE A 6 47.84 -18.55 -4.75
N PHE A 7 48.59 -17.44 -4.83
CA PHE A 7 48.14 -16.15 -4.28
C PHE A 7 46.92 -15.56 -5.03
N ILE A 8 46.87 -15.73 -6.36
CA ILE A 8 45.73 -15.29 -7.18
C ILE A 8 44.49 -16.14 -6.88
N LEU A 9 44.63 -17.45 -6.73
CA LEU A 9 43.53 -18.35 -6.40
C LEU A 9 42.93 -18.05 -5.02
N VAL A 10 43.77 -17.81 -4.00
CA VAL A 10 43.31 -17.47 -2.63
C VAL A 10 42.58 -16.13 -2.60
N ASN A 11 43.03 -15.11 -3.34
CA ASN A 11 42.32 -13.85 -3.45
C ASN A 11 40.98 -13.99 -4.17
N PHE A 12 40.88 -14.86 -5.17
CA PHE A 12 39.60 -15.09 -5.88
C PHE A 12 38.55 -15.78 -5.00
N TYR A 13 38.99 -16.71 -4.12
CA TYR A 13 38.08 -17.35 -3.14
C TYR A 13 37.66 -16.42 -2.04
N LEU A 14 38.52 -15.51 -1.55
CA LEU A 14 38.17 -14.54 -0.50
C LEU A 14 37.19 -13.44 -0.98
N THR A 15 37.37 -12.96 -2.21
CA THR A 15 36.50 -11.94 -2.77
C THR A 15 35.12 -12.49 -3.21
N GLY A 16 35.07 -13.74 -3.68
CA GLY A 16 33.80 -14.41 -4.05
C GLY A 16 32.92 -14.69 -2.84
N GLY A 17 33.49 -15.05 -1.69
CA GLY A 17 32.71 -15.33 -0.47
C GLY A 17 32.08 -14.10 0.16
N LEU A 18 32.72 -12.93 0.10
CA LEU A 18 32.18 -11.68 0.64
C LEU A 18 30.97 -11.15 -0.14
N ASN A 19 30.94 -11.32 -1.45
CA ASN A 19 29.80 -10.93 -2.29
C ASN A 19 28.60 -11.87 -2.15
N ALA A 20 28.81 -13.15 -1.89
CA ALA A 20 27.75 -14.13 -1.66
C ALA A 20 27.00 -13.86 -0.33
N GLN A 21 27.73 -13.51 0.73
CA GLN A 21 27.12 -13.17 2.03
C GLN A 21 26.27 -11.91 1.97
N SER A 22 26.65 -10.90 1.20
CA SER A 22 25.84 -9.69 1.03
C SER A 22 24.55 -9.96 0.24
N GLY A 23 24.59 -10.83 -0.77
CA GLY A 23 23.45 -11.25 -1.56
C GLY A 23 22.40 -12.00 -0.73
N ASP A 24 22.81 -12.93 0.11
CA ASP A 24 21.91 -13.71 0.97
C ASP A 24 21.21 -12.84 2.02
N SER A 25 21.90 -11.88 2.61
CA SER A 25 21.32 -10.97 3.58
C SER A 25 20.27 -10.03 2.96
N LEU A 26 20.52 -9.53 1.75
CA LEU A 26 19.56 -8.73 0.97
C LEU A 26 18.37 -9.58 0.53
N TYR A 27 18.59 -10.78 0.05
CA TYR A 27 17.52 -11.69 -0.33
C TYR A 27 16.62 -12.02 0.86
N LYS A 28 17.17 -12.29 2.03
CA LYS A 28 16.42 -12.53 3.26
C LYS A 28 15.61 -11.30 3.67
N LYS A 29 16.20 -10.10 3.64
CA LYS A 29 15.48 -8.83 3.87
C LYS A 29 14.34 -8.65 2.86
N TYR A 30 14.60 -8.93 1.58
CA TYR A 30 13.61 -8.82 0.53
C TYR A 30 12.44 -9.78 0.73
N SER A 31 12.71 -11.05 1.02
CA SER A 31 11.70 -12.10 1.15
C SER A 31 10.84 -11.98 2.41
N THR A 32 11.38 -11.47 3.53
CA THR A 32 10.68 -11.45 4.83
C THR A 32 10.18 -10.08 5.26
N GLY A 33 10.81 -9.00 4.79
CA GLY A 33 10.59 -7.66 5.32
C GLY A 33 9.78 -6.72 4.44
N LEU A 34 9.62 -7.01 3.14
CA LEU A 34 8.88 -6.15 2.25
C LEU A 34 7.38 -6.29 2.44
N ILE A 35 6.71 -5.12 2.37
CA ILE A 35 5.26 -5.04 2.31
C ILE A 35 4.85 -4.89 0.85
N TYR A 36 3.87 -5.65 0.43
CA TYR A 36 3.28 -5.54 -0.90
C TYR A 36 1.78 -5.76 -0.86
N ARG A 37 1.09 -5.16 -1.81
CA ARG A 37 -0.35 -5.31 -1.98
C ARG A 37 -0.65 -6.32 -3.09
N MET A 38 -1.53 -7.26 -2.78
CA MET A 38 -2.02 -8.26 -3.72
C MET A 38 -3.55 -8.20 -3.76
N GLY A 39 -4.08 -7.46 -4.74
CA GLY A 39 -5.51 -7.17 -4.81
C GLY A 39 -5.98 -6.32 -3.61
N SER A 40 -6.88 -6.86 -2.81
CA SER A 40 -7.40 -6.24 -1.58
C SER A 40 -6.60 -6.57 -0.32
N SER A 41 -5.69 -7.53 -0.37
CA SER A 41 -4.87 -7.96 0.77
C SER A 41 -3.48 -7.33 0.73
N ILE A 42 -2.93 -7.10 1.91
CA ILE A 42 -1.57 -6.60 2.11
C ILE A 42 -0.80 -7.68 2.82
N LYS A 43 0.41 -7.94 2.34
CA LYS A 43 1.29 -8.98 2.86
C LYS A 43 2.64 -8.39 3.24
N LYS A 44 3.28 -9.00 4.25
CA LYS A 44 4.69 -8.80 4.61
C LYS A 44 5.39 -10.14 4.51
N GLY A 45 6.27 -10.29 3.51
CA GLY A 45 6.76 -11.62 3.17
C GLY A 45 5.63 -12.56 2.77
N SER A 46 5.47 -13.69 3.47
CA SER A 46 4.38 -14.65 3.28
C SER A 46 3.09 -14.27 4.00
N ASP A 47 3.16 -13.44 5.04
CA ASP A 47 2.09 -13.26 6.00
C ASP A 47 1.16 -12.11 5.63
N LYS A 48 -0.14 -12.34 5.81
CA LYS A 48 -1.14 -11.30 5.60
C LYS A 48 -1.15 -10.35 6.79
N ILE A 49 -1.01 -9.05 6.52
CA ILE A 49 -1.03 -8.01 7.55
C ILE A 49 -2.44 -7.42 7.66
N SER A 50 -2.90 -7.24 8.91
CA SER A 50 -4.12 -6.51 9.20
C SER A 50 -3.94 -5.00 9.02
N PHE A 51 -5.05 -4.26 8.88
CA PHE A 51 -5.00 -2.81 8.75
C PHE A 51 -4.47 -2.11 10.03
N GLN A 52 -4.59 -2.74 11.19
CA GLN A 52 -4.05 -2.22 12.45
C GLN A 52 -2.52 -2.37 12.52
N GLU A 53 -2.01 -3.54 12.10
CA GLU A 53 -0.56 -3.79 12.03
C GLU A 53 0.15 -2.88 11.03
N LEU A 54 -0.52 -2.51 9.93
CA LEU A 54 0.00 -1.53 8.98
C LEU A 54 0.32 -0.18 9.63
N SER A 55 -0.48 0.28 10.57
CA SER A 55 -0.21 1.53 11.28
C SER A 55 1.14 1.49 11.99
N ARG A 56 1.48 0.35 12.58
CA ARG A 56 2.76 0.13 13.26
C ARG A 56 3.93 0.04 12.29
N GLU A 57 3.75 -0.62 11.17
CA GLU A 57 4.79 -0.73 10.13
C GLU A 57 5.13 0.63 9.51
N PHE A 58 4.14 1.49 9.29
CA PHE A 58 4.37 2.82 8.72
C PHE A 58 4.89 3.84 9.73
N SER A 59 4.73 3.62 11.05
CA SER A 59 5.32 4.51 12.07
C SER A 59 6.85 4.50 12.08
N MET A 60 7.49 3.58 11.36
CA MET A 60 8.95 3.54 11.20
C MET A 60 9.48 4.53 10.15
N SER A 61 8.59 5.18 9.37
CA SER A 61 8.96 6.12 8.31
C SER A 61 7.98 7.30 8.33
N ASP A 62 8.45 8.50 8.66
CA ASP A 62 7.59 9.69 8.79
C ASP A 62 6.83 9.98 7.49
N LEU A 63 7.52 9.99 6.35
CA LEU A 63 6.89 10.21 5.03
C LEU A 63 5.94 9.07 4.64
N GLY A 64 6.26 7.84 5.02
CA GLY A 64 5.39 6.68 4.81
C GLY A 64 4.13 6.77 5.66
N LEU A 65 4.25 7.23 6.91
CA LEU A 65 3.14 7.45 7.82
C LEU A 65 2.18 8.52 7.31
N ASP A 66 2.69 9.65 6.82
CA ASP A 66 1.86 10.72 6.25
C ASP A 66 1.01 10.23 5.09
N GLN A 67 1.60 9.50 4.15
CA GLN A 67 0.86 8.91 3.02
C GLN A 67 -0.18 7.90 3.50
N TYR A 68 0.13 7.12 4.53
CA TYR A 68 -0.81 6.17 5.12
C TYR A 68 -1.98 6.86 5.80
N ILE A 69 -1.75 7.96 6.53
CA ILE A 69 -2.81 8.78 7.15
C ILE A 69 -3.74 9.34 6.08
N LEU A 70 -3.18 9.87 4.98
CA LEU A 70 -3.97 10.33 3.84
C LEU A 70 -4.80 9.20 3.22
N ALA A 71 -4.23 8.01 3.06
CA ALA A 71 -4.94 6.83 2.58
C ALA A 71 -6.14 6.48 3.47
N LYS A 72 -5.95 6.47 4.81
CA LYS A 72 -7.04 6.24 5.79
C LYS A 72 -8.14 7.27 5.66
N ARG A 73 -7.78 8.56 5.60
CA ARG A 73 -8.74 9.67 5.47
C ARG A 73 -9.57 9.52 4.20
N LYS A 74 -8.93 9.29 3.06
CA LYS A 74 -9.62 9.08 1.77
C LYS A 74 -10.52 7.85 1.80
N ARG A 75 -10.07 6.75 2.41
CA ARG A 75 -10.89 5.55 2.58
C ARG A 75 -12.15 5.83 3.40
N LYS A 76 -12.02 6.54 4.53
CA LYS A 76 -13.15 6.93 5.38
C LYS A 76 -14.18 7.76 4.60
N ILE A 77 -13.71 8.77 3.86
CA ILE A 77 -14.59 9.61 3.01
C ILE A 77 -15.31 8.74 1.96
N GLY A 78 -14.59 7.88 1.25
CA GLY A 78 -15.17 6.98 0.27
C GLY A 78 -16.22 6.04 0.87
N THR A 79 -16.02 5.57 2.10
CA THR A 79 -17.02 4.73 2.81
C THR A 79 -18.25 5.52 3.16
N ILE A 80 -18.13 6.75 3.69
CA ILE A 80 -19.27 7.62 4.00
C ILE A 80 -20.12 7.86 2.75
N PHE A 81 -19.50 8.24 1.63
CA PHE A 81 -20.23 8.47 0.38
C PHE A 81 -20.84 7.19 -0.21
N SER A 82 -20.27 6.01 0.04
CA SER A 82 -20.94 4.74 -0.29
C SER A 82 -22.25 4.57 0.48
N PHE A 83 -22.28 4.87 1.77
CA PHE A 83 -23.52 4.80 2.56
C PHE A 83 -24.56 5.83 2.09
N ILE A 84 -24.13 7.05 1.79
CA ILE A 84 -25.00 8.09 1.23
C ILE A 84 -25.61 7.61 -0.10
N SER A 85 -24.81 7.02 -0.98
CA SER A 85 -25.25 6.47 -2.25
C SER A 85 -26.33 5.39 -2.07
N ILE A 86 -26.12 4.45 -1.14
CA ILE A 86 -27.10 3.39 -0.83
C ILE A 86 -28.40 4.00 -0.29
N ALA A 87 -28.30 4.91 0.68
CA ALA A 87 -29.45 5.56 1.27
C ALA A 87 -30.27 6.36 0.24
N SER A 88 -29.59 7.10 -0.65
CA SER A 88 -30.23 7.84 -1.74
C SER A 88 -30.91 6.90 -2.73
N GLY A 89 -30.34 5.74 -3.02
CA GLY A 89 -30.97 4.73 -3.89
C GLY A 89 -32.26 4.18 -3.27
N ILE A 90 -32.23 3.85 -1.99
CA ILE A 90 -33.43 3.38 -1.26
C ILE A 90 -34.51 4.48 -1.25
N ALA A 91 -34.14 5.73 -0.95
CA ALA A 91 -35.08 6.88 -0.95
C ALA A 91 -35.67 7.11 -2.34
N SER A 92 -34.87 6.95 -3.41
CA SER A 92 -35.40 7.05 -4.78
C SER A 92 -36.48 6.02 -5.06
N ILE A 93 -36.26 4.74 -4.73
CA ILE A 93 -37.24 3.67 -4.94
C ILE A 93 -38.51 3.95 -4.15
N ALA A 94 -38.41 4.42 -2.92
CA ALA A 94 -39.53 4.71 -2.06
C ALA A 94 -40.39 5.90 -2.56
N THR A 95 -39.77 6.91 -3.17
CA THR A 95 -40.44 8.17 -3.55
C THR A 95 -40.85 8.23 -5.01
N ILE A 96 -40.31 7.42 -5.91
CA ILE A 96 -40.54 7.53 -7.35
C ILE A 96 -42.02 7.32 -7.75
N ARG A 97 -42.80 6.57 -6.95
CA ARG A 97 -44.20 6.32 -7.18
C ARG A 97 -45.09 7.50 -6.74
N SER A 98 -44.74 8.18 -5.66
CA SER A 98 -45.51 9.28 -5.09
C SER A 98 -45.09 10.63 -5.67
N ASN A 99 -43.80 10.84 -5.90
CA ASN A 99 -43.25 12.06 -6.48
C ASN A 99 -42.07 11.74 -7.40
N ARG A 100 -42.35 11.68 -8.70
CA ARG A 100 -41.39 11.30 -9.72
C ARG A 100 -40.18 12.22 -9.77
N ASN A 101 -40.36 13.52 -9.63
CA ASN A 101 -39.26 14.49 -9.67
C ASN A 101 -38.34 14.32 -8.49
N LEU A 102 -38.88 14.09 -7.30
CA LEU A 102 -38.09 13.81 -6.09
C LEU A 102 -37.34 12.48 -6.19
N GLY A 103 -37.99 11.45 -6.74
CA GLY A 103 -37.34 10.16 -7.00
C GLY A 103 -36.14 10.29 -7.94
N PHE A 104 -36.23 11.03 -9.03
CA PHE A 104 -35.12 11.31 -9.93
C PHE A 104 -34.03 12.17 -9.28
N GLY A 105 -34.40 13.13 -8.40
CA GLY A 105 -33.43 13.88 -7.60
C GLY A 105 -32.56 12.97 -6.73
N PHE A 106 -33.17 11.99 -6.05
CA PHE A 106 -32.40 10.99 -5.28
C PHE A 106 -31.52 10.08 -6.15
N LEU A 107 -31.96 9.69 -7.36
CA LEU A 107 -31.14 8.95 -8.29
C LEU A 107 -29.88 9.74 -8.71
N GLY A 108 -30.07 11.03 -9.02
CA GLY A 108 -28.95 11.93 -9.30
C GLY A 108 -27.96 12.03 -8.14
N GLY A 109 -28.49 12.21 -6.92
CA GLY A 109 -27.70 12.23 -5.68
C GLY A 109 -26.94 10.91 -5.43
N GLN A 110 -27.57 9.76 -5.67
CA GLN A 110 -26.96 8.44 -5.61
C GLN A 110 -25.76 8.35 -6.55
N TYR A 111 -25.94 8.76 -7.80
CA TYR A 111 -24.88 8.70 -8.82
C TYR A 111 -23.69 9.58 -8.43
N LEU A 112 -23.91 10.81 -8.02
CA LEU A 112 -22.87 11.74 -7.57
C LEU A 112 -22.13 11.18 -6.35
N ALA A 113 -22.85 10.67 -5.35
CA ALA A 113 -22.24 10.08 -4.16
C ALA A 113 -21.39 8.85 -4.53
N MET A 114 -21.85 8.02 -5.46
CA MET A 114 -21.09 6.87 -5.96
C MET A 114 -19.79 7.30 -6.65
N MET A 115 -19.84 8.33 -7.50
CA MET A 115 -18.65 8.87 -8.17
C MET A 115 -17.61 9.40 -7.16
N ILE A 116 -18.06 10.18 -6.16
CA ILE A 116 -17.18 10.69 -5.09
C ILE A 116 -16.59 9.54 -4.29
N SER A 117 -17.38 8.51 -3.97
CA SER A 117 -16.90 7.32 -3.28
C SER A 117 -15.80 6.61 -4.05
N MET A 118 -16.00 6.36 -5.35
CA MET A 118 -15.02 5.70 -6.21
C MET A 118 -13.73 6.51 -6.33
N ALA A 119 -13.82 7.82 -6.54
CA ALA A 119 -12.66 8.70 -6.64
C ALA A 119 -11.81 8.67 -5.35
N ASN A 120 -12.47 8.75 -4.17
CA ASN A 120 -11.77 8.70 -2.90
C ASN A 120 -11.16 7.30 -2.61
N ARG A 121 -11.83 6.22 -3.00
CA ARG A 121 -11.26 4.87 -2.88
C ARG A 121 -10.01 4.69 -3.75
N ARG A 122 -10.03 5.18 -5.00
CA ARG A 122 -8.86 5.17 -5.88
C ARG A 122 -7.71 6.00 -5.30
N ALA A 123 -7.99 7.21 -4.85
CA ALA A 123 -6.98 8.06 -4.19
C ALA A 123 -6.41 7.39 -2.93
N SER A 124 -7.25 6.74 -2.12
CA SER A 124 -6.80 5.97 -0.96
C SER A 124 -5.80 4.88 -1.34
N MET A 125 -6.07 4.13 -2.41
CA MET A 125 -5.17 3.07 -2.88
C MET A 125 -3.85 3.65 -3.37
N GLN A 126 -3.86 4.77 -4.10
CA GLN A 126 -2.64 5.44 -4.57
C GLN A 126 -1.76 5.93 -3.42
N HIS A 127 -2.35 6.54 -2.39
CA HIS A 127 -1.61 6.95 -1.20
C HIS A 127 -1.06 5.75 -0.42
N LEU A 128 -1.81 4.66 -0.34
CA LEU A 128 -1.34 3.43 0.30
C LEU A 128 -0.16 2.80 -0.45
N ASP A 129 -0.23 2.73 -1.79
CA ASP A 129 0.87 2.22 -2.60
C ASP A 129 2.13 3.07 -2.47
N ARG A 130 1.98 4.41 -2.38
CA ARG A 130 3.09 5.33 -2.07
C ARG A 130 3.68 5.08 -0.69
N ALA A 131 2.84 4.90 0.34
CA ALA A 131 3.28 4.58 1.69
C ALA A 131 4.10 3.28 1.72
N ILE A 132 3.61 2.23 1.06
CA ILE A 132 4.30 0.94 0.93
C ILE A 132 5.67 1.13 0.25
N TRP A 133 5.71 1.88 -0.85
CA TRP A 133 6.95 2.12 -1.59
C TRP A 133 7.99 2.87 -0.73
N ILE A 134 7.59 3.95 -0.05
CA ILE A 134 8.47 4.74 0.82
C ILE A 134 9.01 3.86 1.96
N ARG A 135 8.13 3.16 2.67
CA ARG A 135 8.51 2.27 3.76
C ARG A 135 9.47 1.18 3.31
N ASN A 136 9.22 0.57 2.16
CA ASN A 136 10.09 -0.47 1.61
C ASN A 136 11.46 0.09 1.22
N LYS A 137 11.50 1.30 0.64
CA LYS A 137 12.74 2.01 0.35
C LYS A 137 13.54 2.25 1.63
N ASP A 138 12.92 2.80 2.67
CA ASP A 138 13.58 3.11 3.94
C ASP A 138 14.05 1.84 4.67
N TYR A 139 13.32 0.75 4.52
CA TYR A 139 13.70 -0.56 5.06
C TYR A 139 14.92 -1.17 4.37
N LEU A 140 14.98 -1.07 3.04
CA LEU A 140 16.09 -1.62 2.26
C LEU A 140 17.35 -0.76 2.35
N PHE A 141 17.20 0.56 2.42
CA PHE A 141 18.28 1.54 2.35
C PHE A 141 18.23 2.54 3.53
N PRO A 142 18.46 2.09 4.77
CA PRO A 142 18.33 2.93 5.97
C PRO A 142 19.31 4.11 5.97
N ASP A 143 20.48 3.97 5.32
CA ASP A 143 21.55 4.98 5.30
C ASP A 143 21.32 6.12 4.29
N ARG A 144 20.24 6.06 3.49
CA ARG A 144 19.90 7.08 2.49
C ARG A 144 18.72 7.97 2.92
N ARG A 145 18.52 8.14 4.23
CA ARG A 145 17.56 9.12 4.71
C ARG A 145 18.16 10.52 4.50
N PRO A 146 17.43 11.44 3.88
CA PRO A 146 17.87 12.82 3.72
C PRO A 146 18.03 13.52 5.08
#